data_7acbe8d396309a058721aeec76add8a6
#
_entry.id   7acbe8d396309a058721aeec76add8a6
#
_cell.length_a   1.000
_cell.length_b   1.000
_cell.length_c   1.000
_cell.angle_alpha   90.00
_cell.angle_beta   90.00
_cell.angle_gamma   90.00
#
_symmetry.space_group_name_H-M   'P 1'
#
loop_
_entity.id
_entity.type
_entity.pdbx_description
1 polymer ?
#
loop_
_entity_poly.entity_id
_entity_poly.type
_entity_poly.pdbx_seq_one_letter_code
_entity_poly.pdbx_strand_id
1 'polypeptide(L)'
;MKITRVEAIPFRIPYKAPLKWGLAGYLEAAEHVLVRVHTDEGIVGVAEATPRPTIYGESQASILHAIREWFAPMIVGLDPAHTEKIWAKFESIHWNPTAKGAIDLALYDAVAKARGVPLREMLGGFSDRLPVSWMLGMRPVSEMVQEAAGMRAKGI
;
A
#
# COMPACT_ATOMS: atom_id res chain seq x y z
N MET A 1 15.36 -17.13 6.71
CA MET A 1 14.52 -16.04 7.30
C MET A 1 13.10 -16.53 7.47
N LYS A 2 12.48 -16.27 8.63
CA LYS A 2 11.06 -16.65 8.89
C LYS A 2 10.28 -15.47 9.40
N ILE A 3 9.02 -15.36 8.98
CA ILE A 3 8.09 -14.37 9.50
C ILE A 3 7.76 -14.70 10.95
N THR A 4 8.00 -13.76 11.86
CA THR A 4 7.68 -13.91 13.28
C THR A 4 6.36 -13.23 13.65
N ARG A 5 6.03 -12.12 12.98
CA ARG A 5 4.83 -11.32 13.26
C ARG A 5 4.47 -10.44 12.07
N VAL A 6 3.16 -10.22 11.90
CA VAL A 6 2.63 -9.19 10.99
C VAL A 6 1.84 -8.19 11.82
N GLU A 7 2.19 -6.93 11.71
CA GLU A 7 1.47 -5.82 12.35
C GLU A 7 0.64 -5.06 11.31
N ALA A 8 -0.55 -4.69 11.70
CA ALA A 8 -1.40 -3.76 10.96
C ALA A 8 -1.75 -2.58 11.88
N ILE A 9 -1.25 -1.39 11.55
CA ILE A 9 -1.32 -0.19 12.36
C ILE A 9 -2.16 0.86 11.61
N PRO A 10 -3.35 1.24 12.12
CA PRO A 10 -4.13 2.29 11.50
C PRO A 10 -3.47 3.65 11.74
N PHE A 11 -3.51 4.52 10.73
CA PHE A 11 -3.08 5.89 10.88
C PHE A 11 -3.94 6.83 10.03
N ARG A 12 -3.91 8.13 10.36
CA ARG A 12 -4.66 9.18 9.67
C ARG A 12 -3.77 10.38 9.44
N ILE A 13 -3.70 10.83 8.18
CA ILE A 13 -2.98 12.05 7.79
C ILE A 13 -3.98 13.02 7.16
N PRO A 14 -4.23 14.19 7.75
CA PRO A 14 -5.10 15.19 7.16
C PRO A 14 -4.53 15.70 5.83
N TYR A 15 -5.38 15.88 4.83
CA TYR A 15 -4.98 16.59 3.62
C TYR A 15 -4.88 18.11 3.89
N LYS A 16 -3.97 18.77 3.18
CA LYS A 16 -3.86 20.25 3.23
C LYS A 16 -5.12 20.94 2.72
N ALA A 17 -5.81 20.32 1.80
CA ALA A 17 -7.13 20.71 1.31
C ALA A 17 -7.92 19.44 0.98
N PRO A 18 -9.23 19.40 1.21
CA PRO A 18 -10.06 18.24 0.89
C PRO A 18 -9.95 17.87 -0.59
N LEU A 19 -9.82 16.58 -0.87
CA LEU A 19 -9.81 16.06 -2.23
C LEU A 19 -11.23 15.67 -2.64
N LYS A 20 -11.69 16.23 -3.76
CA LYS A 20 -13.00 15.91 -4.35
C LYS A 20 -12.82 15.29 -5.73
N TRP A 21 -13.54 14.22 -6.00
CA TRP A 21 -13.59 13.60 -7.33
C TRP A 21 -14.97 13.02 -7.60
N GLY A 22 -15.44 13.14 -8.84
CA GLY A 22 -16.78 12.67 -9.23
C GLY A 22 -17.90 13.27 -8.35
N LEU A 23 -19.05 12.61 -8.33
CA LEU A 23 -20.24 13.09 -7.62
C LEU A 23 -20.24 12.78 -6.12
N ALA A 24 -19.53 11.74 -5.69
CA ALA A 24 -19.58 11.22 -4.32
C ALA A 24 -18.22 11.12 -3.63
N GLY A 25 -17.13 11.38 -4.33
CA GLY A 25 -15.79 11.26 -3.78
C GLY A 25 -15.37 12.50 -3.00
N TYR A 26 -15.16 12.35 -1.68
CA TYR A 26 -14.69 13.41 -0.81
C TYR A 26 -13.80 12.84 0.27
N LEU A 27 -12.58 13.34 0.40
CA LEU A 27 -11.63 12.94 1.43
C LEU A 27 -11.01 14.15 2.11
N GLU A 28 -11.06 14.18 3.43
CA GLU A 28 -10.39 15.17 4.28
C GLU A 28 -9.04 14.67 4.78
N ALA A 29 -8.87 13.37 4.81
CA ALA A 29 -7.66 12.73 5.31
C ALA A 29 -7.41 11.39 4.61
N ALA A 30 -6.15 10.97 4.60
CA ALA A 30 -5.74 9.61 4.29
C ALA A 30 -5.89 8.75 5.55
N GLU A 31 -6.85 7.82 5.57
CA GLU A 31 -7.05 6.84 6.64
C GLU A 31 -6.51 5.50 6.15
N HIS A 32 -5.24 5.26 6.36
CA HIS A 32 -4.52 4.12 5.81
C HIS A 32 -4.08 3.12 6.89
N VAL A 33 -3.53 1.99 6.47
CA VAL A 33 -2.99 0.97 7.37
C VAL A 33 -1.53 0.74 7.01
N LEU A 34 -0.63 0.98 7.96
CA LEU A 34 0.77 0.57 7.85
C LEU A 34 0.88 -0.92 8.17
N VAL A 35 1.48 -1.67 7.26
CA VAL A 35 1.74 -3.10 7.42
C VAL A 35 3.23 -3.30 7.66
N ARG A 36 3.58 -4.07 8.71
CA ARG A 36 4.95 -4.47 9.00
C ARG A 36 5.05 -5.98 9.10
N VAL A 37 5.96 -6.56 8.33
CA VAL A 37 6.30 -7.98 8.40
C VAL A 37 7.64 -8.11 9.11
N HIS A 38 7.63 -8.66 10.32
CA HIS A 38 8.82 -8.89 11.13
C HIS A 38 9.38 -10.28 10.88
N THR A 39 10.70 -10.40 10.92
CA THR A 39 11.40 -11.66 10.70
C THR A 39 12.29 -12.04 11.91
N ASP A 40 12.68 -13.30 11.97
CA ASP A 40 13.61 -13.85 12.99
C ASP A 40 15.05 -13.34 12.85
N GLU A 41 15.37 -12.70 11.73
CA GLU A 41 16.67 -12.05 11.48
C GLU A 41 16.67 -10.54 11.79
N GLY A 42 15.60 -10.03 12.43
CA GLY A 42 15.47 -8.61 12.79
C GLY A 42 15.12 -7.69 11.63
N ILE A 43 14.92 -8.24 10.43
CA ILE A 43 14.50 -7.45 9.27
C ILE A 43 13.00 -7.19 9.34
N VAL A 44 12.60 -5.97 9.01
CA VAL A 44 11.19 -5.55 8.96
C VAL A 44 10.86 -5.04 7.57
N GLY A 45 10.00 -5.76 6.88
CA GLY A 45 9.38 -5.28 5.64
C GLY A 45 8.19 -4.38 5.93
N VAL A 46 8.02 -3.35 5.13
CA VAL A 46 7.01 -2.30 5.36
C VAL A 46 6.24 -2.02 4.08
N ALA A 47 4.94 -1.86 4.22
CA ALA A 47 4.05 -1.40 3.15
C ALA A 47 2.86 -0.65 3.71
N GLU A 48 2.09 -0.05 2.83
CA GLU A 48 0.90 0.71 3.16
C GLU A 48 -0.31 0.17 2.40
N ALA A 49 -1.41 -0.04 3.12
CA ALA A 49 -2.71 -0.35 2.54
C ALA A 49 -3.56 0.91 2.46
N THR A 50 -4.11 1.18 1.28
CA THR A 50 -4.91 2.37 0.99
C THR A 50 -6.38 2.01 0.86
N PRO A 51 -7.20 2.19 1.91
CA PRO A 51 -8.63 1.91 1.85
C PRO A 51 -9.34 2.84 0.84
N ARG A 52 -10.26 2.28 0.09
CA ARG A 52 -11.17 3.02 -0.78
C ARG A 52 -12.50 2.26 -0.88
N PRO A 53 -13.39 2.43 0.10
CA PRO A 53 -14.66 1.67 0.17
C PRO A 53 -15.50 1.79 -1.10
N THR A 54 -15.52 2.98 -1.70
CA THR A 54 -16.30 3.26 -2.92
C THR A 54 -15.67 2.75 -4.21
N ILE A 55 -14.40 2.31 -4.18
CA ILE A 55 -13.66 1.84 -5.36
C ILE A 55 -13.30 0.36 -5.21
N TYR A 56 -12.71 -0.04 -4.08
CA TYR A 56 -12.20 -1.39 -3.83
C TYR A 56 -13.07 -2.20 -2.86
N GLY A 57 -14.07 -1.56 -2.23
CA GLY A 57 -14.93 -2.22 -1.25
C GLY A 57 -14.31 -2.44 0.13
N GLU A 58 -13.07 -1.97 0.35
CA GLU A 58 -12.36 -2.15 1.62
C GLU A 58 -12.22 -0.84 2.39
N SER A 59 -12.58 -0.89 3.67
CA SER A 59 -12.37 0.18 4.65
C SER A 59 -11.10 -0.06 5.47
N GLN A 60 -10.64 0.95 6.20
CA GLN A 60 -9.54 0.77 7.15
C GLN A 60 -9.84 -0.36 8.16
N ALA A 61 -11.05 -0.41 8.70
CA ALA A 61 -11.45 -1.44 9.67
C ALA A 61 -11.47 -2.85 9.06
N SER A 62 -11.99 -3.01 7.83
CA SER A 62 -12.00 -4.33 7.17
C SER A 62 -10.60 -4.81 6.83
N ILE A 63 -9.70 -3.93 6.39
CA ILE A 63 -8.30 -4.26 6.13
C ILE A 63 -7.59 -4.69 7.41
N LEU A 64 -7.77 -3.94 8.50
CA LEU A 64 -7.20 -4.31 9.80
C LEU A 64 -7.67 -5.69 10.26
N HIS A 65 -8.98 -5.95 10.18
CA HIS A 65 -9.56 -7.23 10.53
C HIS A 65 -8.98 -8.36 9.66
N ALA A 66 -9.01 -8.20 8.34
CA ALA A 66 -8.52 -9.22 7.41
C ALA A 66 -7.04 -9.57 7.65
N ILE A 67 -6.19 -8.56 7.88
CA ILE A 67 -4.78 -8.79 8.16
C ILE A 67 -4.60 -9.51 9.50
N ARG A 68 -5.22 -9.03 10.57
CA ARG A 68 -4.99 -9.53 11.93
C ARG A 68 -5.56 -10.91 12.18
N GLU A 69 -6.81 -11.12 11.73
CA GLU A 69 -7.55 -12.33 12.07
C GLU A 69 -7.36 -13.45 11.05
N TRP A 70 -7.07 -13.11 9.79
CA TRP A 70 -7.02 -14.11 8.73
C TRP A 70 -5.60 -14.29 8.16
N PHE A 71 -5.00 -13.24 7.60
CA PHE A 71 -3.78 -13.40 6.80
C PHE A 71 -2.51 -13.54 7.64
N ALA A 72 -2.37 -12.77 8.72
CA ALA A 72 -1.19 -12.85 9.57
C ALA A 72 -0.99 -14.25 10.18
N PRO A 73 -2.02 -14.91 10.76
CA PRO A 73 -1.85 -16.26 11.29
C PRO A 73 -1.44 -17.31 10.24
N MET A 74 -1.85 -17.11 8.97
CA MET A 74 -1.54 -18.06 7.89
C MET A 74 -0.06 -18.08 7.49
N ILE A 75 0.66 -16.97 7.73
CA ILE A 75 2.01 -16.77 7.17
C ILE A 75 3.12 -16.72 8.22
N VAL A 76 2.80 -16.61 9.49
CA VAL A 76 3.79 -16.71 10.57
C VAL A 76 4.50 -18.06 10.49
N GLY A 77 5.83 -18.05 10.59
CA GLY A 77 6.70 -19.21 10.45
C GLY A 77 7.12 -19.53 9.01
N LEU A 78 6.51 -18.89 7.99
CA LEU A 78 6.92 -19.06 6.60
C LEU A 78 8.12 -18.16 6.26
N ASP A 79 8.83 -18.53 5.19
CA ASP A 79 9.86 -17.68 4.61
C ASP A 79 9.20 -16.60 3.73
N PRO A 80 9.46 -15.30 3.96
CA PRO A 80 8.89 -14.22 3.15
C PRO A 80 9.33 -14.26 1.68
N ALA A 81 10.41 -14.95 1.33
CA ALA A 81 10.83 -15.15 -0.05
C ALA A 81 9.94 -16.13 -0.84
N HIS A 82 9.13 -16.93 -0.16
CA HIS A 82 8.23 -17.89 -0.80
C HIS A 82 6.85 -17.25 -1.09
N THR A 83 6.85 -16.15 -1.83
CA THR A 83 5.65 -15.35 -2.12
C THR A 83 4.53 -16.16 -2.76
N GLU A 84 4.82 -17.00 -3.74
CA GLU A 84 3.82 -17.86 -4.38
C GLU A 84 3.14 -18.83 -3.40
N LYS A 85 3.92 -19.40 -2.47
CA LYS A 85 3.39 -20.28 -1.43
C LYS A 85 2.48 -19.52 -0.45
N ILE A 86 2.82 -18.28 -0.18
CA ILE A 86 2.00 -17.37 0.66
C ILE A 86 0.71 -17.01 -0.08
N TRP A 87 0.80 -16.65 -1.35
CA TRP A 87 -0.35 -16.35 -2.18
C TRP A 87 -1.32 -17.52 -2.28
N ALA A 88 -0.84 -18.75 -2.48
CA ALA A 88 -1.68 -19.95 -2.50
C ALA A 88 -2.50 -20.12 -1.19
N LYS A 89 -1.95 -19.68 -0.04
CA LYS A 89 -2.72 -19.65 1.21
C LYS A 89 -3.78 -18.55 1.21
N PHE A 90 -3.46 -17.38 0.68
CA PHE A 90 -4.39 -16.26 0.63
C PHE A 90 -5.59 -16.50 -0.30
N GLU A 91 -5.45 -17.36 -1.30
CA GLU A 91 -6.55 -17.75 -2.21
C GLU A 91 -7.71 -18.45 -1.50
N SER A 92 -7.46 -19.08 -0.34
CA SER A 92 -8.51 -19.68 0.49
C SER A 92 -9.53 -18.66 1.01
N ILE A 93 -9.17 -17.37 1.02
CA ILE A 93 -10.05 -16.26 1.42
C ILE A 93 -10.29 -15.38 0.20
N HIS A 94 -11.53 -15.34 -0.26
CA HIS A 94 -11.90 -14.50 -1.40
C HIS A 94 -11.84 -13.02 -1.07
N TRP A 95 -11.58 -12.20 -2.08
CA TRP A 95 -11.51 -10.74 -1.97
C TRP A 95 -10.37 -10.23 -1.09
N ASN A 96 -10.52 -9.06 -0.50
CA ASN A 96 -9.50 -8.35 0.30
C ASN A 96 -8.20 -8.05 -0.45
N PRO A 97 -8.27 -7.53 -1.71
CA PRO A 97 -7.07 -7.30 -2.51
C PRO A 97 -6.12 -6.27 -1.89
N THR A 98 -6.65 -5.24 -1.21
CA THR A 98 -5.83 -4.21 -0.57
C THR A 98 -5.04 -4.77 0.62
N ALA A 99 -5.69 -5.59 1.45
CA ALA A 99 -5.03 -6.24 2.57
C ALA A 99 -3.94 -7.23 2.09
N LYS A 100 -4.27 -8.08 1.12
CA LYS A 100 -3.32 -9.04 0.53
C LYS A 100 -2.14 -8.34 -0.14
N GLY A 101 -2.40 -7.33 -0.98
CA GLY A 101 -1.37 -6.58 -1.69
C GLY A 101 -0.42 -5.84 -0.76
N ALA A 102 -0.91 -5.29 0.36
CA ALA A 102 -0.05 -4.64 1.33
C ALA A 102 0.88 -5.63 2.06
N ILE A 103 0.39 -6.83 2.39
CA ILE A 103 1.26 -7.88 2.95
C ILE A 103 2.30 -8.29 1.90
N ASP A 104 1.89 -8.53 0.66
CA ASP A 104 2.77 -8.93 -0.43
C ASP A 104 3.91 -7.91 -0.65
N LEU A 105 3.59 -6.62 -0.73
CA LEU A 105 4.58 -5.56 -0.84
C LEU A 105 5.54 -5.55 0.36
N ALA A 106 5.04 -5.77 1.58
CA ALA A 106 5.89 -5.84 2.77
C ALA A 106 6.81 -7.08 2.76
N LEU A 107 6.36 -8.21 2.18
CA LEU A 107 7.21 -9.39 1.98
C LEU A 107 8.35 -9.08 1.00
N TYR A 108 8.05 -8.46 -0.15
CA TYR A 108 9.06 -8.05 -1.12
C TYR A 108 10.07 -7.06 -0.51
N ASP A 109 9.59 -6.08 0.26
CA ASP A 109 10.46 -5.13 0.95
C ASP A 109 11.39 -5.82 1.98
N ALA A 110 10.87 -6.79 2.75
CA ALA A 110 11.69 -7.57 3.67
C ALA A 110 12.78 -8.36 2.95
N VAL A 111 12.44 -9.00 1.84
CA VAL A 111 13.39 -9.81 1.05
C VAL A 111 14.44 -8.91 0.38
N ALA A 112 14.07 -7.76 -0.14
CA ALA A 112 14.99 -6.79 -0.73
C ALA A 112 16.00 -6.28 0.32
N LYS A 113 15.52 -5.94 1.52
CA LYS A 113 16.36 -5.55 2.66
C LYS A 113 17.32 -6.67 3.08
N ALA A 114 16.84 -7.92 3.17
CA ALA A 114 17.66 -9.08 3.49
C ALA A 114 18.78 -9.31 2.47
N ARG A 115 18.52 -9.02 1.20
CA ARG A 115 19.50 -9.13 0.12
C ARG A 115 20.43 -7.90 -0.01
N GLY A 116 20.15 -6.83 0.71
CA GLY A 116 20.90 -5.57 0.61
C GLY A 116 20.75 -4.88 -0.74
N VAL A 117 19.63 -5.09 -1.45
CA VAL A 117 19.37 -4.49 -2.75
C VAL A 117 18.10 -3.63 -2.73
N PRO A 118 18.01 -2.57 -3.53
CA PRO A 118 16.78 -1.83 -3.70
C PRO A 118 15.68 -2.73 -4.27
N LEU A 119 14.43 -2.55 -3.79
CA LEU A 119 13.28 -3.34 -4.25
C LEU A 119 13.11 -3.28 -5.79
N ARG A 120 13.37 -2.13 -6.41
CA ARG A 120 13.31 -1.96 -7.87
C ARG A 120 14.22 -2.95 -8.62
N GLU A 121 15.41 -3.25 -8.08
CA GLU A 121 16.34 -4.21 -8.69
C GLU A 121 15.76 -5.64 -8.62
N MET A 122 15.14 -5.98 -7.50
CA MET A 122 14.43 -7.26 -7.38
C MET A 122 13.29 -7.42 -8.37
N LEU A 123 12.63 -6.32 -8.73
CA LEU A 123 11.49 -6.28 -9.66
C LEU A 123 11.93 -6.11 -11.12
N GLY A 124 13.23 -6.22 -11.41
CA GLY A 124 13.77 -6.21 -12.78
C GLY A 124 14.42 -4.90 -13.23
N GLY A 125 14.44 -3.86 -12.40
CA GLY A 125 15.24 -2.64 -12.63
C GLY A 125 14.93 -1.89 -13.92
N PHE A 126 13.69 -1.89 -14.39
CA PHE A 126 13.32 -1.33 -15.70
C PHE A 126 13.70 0.15 -15.88
N SER A 127 13.58 0.96 -14.83
CA SER A 127 13.86 2.40 -14.92
C SER A 127 14.26 2.99 -13.57
N ASP A 128 15.19 3.95 -13.63
CA ASP A 128 15.59 4.79 -12.49
C ASP A 128 14.67 6.02 -12.32
N ARG A 129 13.82 6.28 -13.31
CA ARG A 129 12.91 7.42 -13.34
C ARG A 129 11.53 6.96 -13.76
N LEU A 130 10.53 7.36 -13.02
CA LEU A 130 9.13 7.14 -13.34
C LEU A 130 8.46 8.49 -13.62
N PRO A 131 7.69 8.60 -14.72
CA PRO A 131 6.84 9.76 -14.93
C PRO A 131 5.79 9.83 -13.83
N VAL A 132 5.60 11.01 -13.27
CA VAL A 132 4.60 11.26 -12.23
C VAL A 132 3.43 12.02 -12.86
N SER A 133 2.21 11.60 -12.53
CA SER A 133 0.99 12.34 -12.86
C SER A 133 0.43 13.02 -11.61
N TRP A 134 -0.22 14.15 -11.81
CA TRP A 134 -0.92 14.88 -10.76
C TRP A 134 -2.42 14.81 -10.98
N MET A 135 -3.17 14.40 -9.97
CA MET A 135 -4.62 14.37 -10.03
C MET A 135 -5.20 15.74 -9.63
N LEU A 136 -5.84 16.41 -10.58
CA LEU A 136 -6.59 17.64 -10.30
C LEU A 136 -7.95 17.26 -9.67
N GLY A 137 -8.18 17.68 -8.43
CA GLY A 137 -9.48 17.55 -7.79
C GLY A 137 -10.53 18.47 -8.45
N MET A 138 -11.81 18.09 -8.36
CA MET A 138 -12.90 18.91 -8.90
C MET A 138 -13.04 20.22 -8.11
N ARG A 139 -12.81 21.33 -8.81
CA ARG A 139 -12.87 22.71 -8.33
C ARG A 139 -13.35 23.64 -9.43
N PRO A 140 -13.57 24.96 -9.18
CA PRO A 140 -13.76 25.92 -10.23
C PRO A 140 -12.69 25.84 -11.31
N VAL A 141 -13.09 25.95 -12.58
CA VAL A 141 -12.19 25.76 -13.73
C VAL A 141 -10.94 26.64 -13.65
N SER A 142 -11.11 27.90 -13.22
CA SER A 142 -9.99 28.84 -13.06
C SER A 142 -8.91 28.35 -12.10
N GLU A 143 -9.31 27.73 -10.99
CA GLU A 143 -8.37 27.14 -10.00
C GLU A 143 -7.68 25.91 -10.57
N MET A 144 -8.42 25.05 -11.27
CA MET A 144 -7.85 23.86 -11.91
C MET A 144 -6.80 24.23 -12.98
N VAL A 145 -7.06 25.28 -13.77
CA VAL A 145 -6.11 25.79 -14.77
C VAL A 145 -4.85 26.31 -14.11
N GLN A 146 -4.97 27.08 -13.03
CA GLN A 146 -3.81 27.59 -12.30
C GLN A 146 -2.98 26.43 -11.67
N GLU A 147 -3.66 25.44 -11.08
CA GLU A 147 -2.99 24.27 -10.50
C GLU A 147 -2.26 23.46 -11.59
N ALA A 148 -2.91 23.22 -12.73
CA ALA A 148 -2.30 22.51 -13.86
C ALA A 148 -1.06 23.23 -14.37
N ALA A 149 -1.12 24.56 -14.55
CA ALA A 149 0.00 25.37 -14.95
C ALA A 149 1.15 25.30 -13.93
N GLY A 150 0.83 25.33 -12.64
CA GLY A 150 1.82 25.18 -11.56
C GLY A 150 2.49 23.82 -11.53
N MET A 151 1.76 22.72 -11.81
CA MET A 151 2.34 21.37 -11.90
C MET A 151 3.19 21.20 -13.15
N ARG A 152 2.75 21.72 -14.29
CA ARG A 152 3.55 21.75 -15.52
C ARG A 152 4.89 22.48 -15.32
N ALA A 153 4.89 23.60 -14.60
CA ALA A 153 6.12 24.34 -14.30
C ALA A 153 7.09 23.54 -13.40
N LYS A 154 6.61 22.54 -12.65
CA LYS A 154 7.41 21.62 -11.85
C LYS A 154 7.87 20.38 -12.63
N GLY A 155 7.51 20.25 -13.90
CA GLY A 155 7.85 19.10 -14.74
C GLY A 155 6.92 17.90 -14.59
N ILE A 156 5.72 18.10 -14.06
CA ILE A 156 4.66 17.09 -13.90
C ILE A 156 3.62 17.25 -15.02
#